data_fe747b0ad42a5a4ba067d679eeb82775
#
_entry.id   fe747b0ad42a5a4ba067d679eeb82775
#
_cell.length_a   1.000
_cell.length_b   1.000
_cell.length_c   1.000
_cell.angle_alpha   90.00
_cell.angle_beta   90.00
_cell.angle_gamma   90.00
#
_symmetry.space_group_name_H-M   'P 1'
#
loop_
_entity.id
_entity.type
_entity.pdbx_description
1 polymer ?
#
loop_
_entity_poly.entity_id
_entity_poly.type
_entity_poly.pdbx_seq_one_letter_code
_entity_poly.pdbx_strand_id
1 'polypeptide(L)'
;MSWYEELDKWAADYLPDMEYEKDAPLDRYTSFRIGGPARRMAFPRSGEAAVLLVSHALELGARPFVLGNGTNVLFPDEGVERLVICTRDMAGVAAGAVAGEITAECGASLAKIAVFAQKAGLSGLEFAHGIPGSLGGAVCMNAGAYGGEMAQVVKEVTVLFPEDGVKTLSGEEMAFSYRHSLLTEHPCLLYTSDAADD
;
A
#
# COMPACT_ATOMS: atom_id res chain seq x y z
N MET A 1 -2.55 -27.74 -11.76
CA MET A 1 -1.79 -26.51 -12.11
C MET A 1 -1.56 -25.79 -10.79
N SER A 2 -0.41 -25.18 -10.60
CA SER A 2 -0.17 -24.41 -9.36
C SER A 2 -0.93 -23.08 -9.43
N TRP A 3 -1.25 -22.48 -8.29
CA TRP A 3 -1.93 -21.17 -8.23
C TRP A 3 -1.22 -20.10 -9.06
N TYR A 4 0.12 -20.11 -9.09
CA TYR A 4 0.91 -19.12 -9.82
C TYR A 4 0.90 -19.33 -11.35
N GLU A 5 0.79 -20.58 -11.84
CA GLU A 5 0.67 -20.84 -13.28
C GLU A 5 -0.71 -20.43 -13.82
N GLU A 6 -1.75 -20.57 -13.00
CA GLU A 6 -3.09 -20.10 -13.35
C GLU A 6 -3.14 -18.56 -13.30
N LEU A 7 -2.55 -17.96 -12.28
CA LEU A 7 -2.46 -16.51 -12.16
C LEU A 7 -1.65 -15.88 -13.30
N ASP A 8 -0.54 -16.51 -13.73
CA ASP A 8 0.28 -16.05 -14.87
C ASP A 8 -0.57 -15.90 -16.16
N LYS A 9 -1.41 -16.89 -16.45
CA LYS A 9 -2.28 -16.86 -17.64
C LYS A 9 -3.35 -15.80 -17.51
N TRP A 10 -4.03 -15.79 -16.38
CA TRP A 10 -5.08 -14.81 -16.11
C TRP A 10 -4.55 -13.37 -16.15
N ALA A 11 -3.41 -13.10 -15.53
CA ALA A 11 -2.82 -11.77 -15.55
C ALA A 11 -2.44 -11.31 -16.98
N ALA A 12 -1.95 -12.21 -17.82
CA ALA A 12 -1.66 -11.91 -19.21
C ALA A 12 -2.91 -11.55 -20.03
N ASP A 13 -4.06 -12.17 -19.72
CA ASP A 13 -5.31 -11.95 -20.43
C ASP A 13 -6.06 -10.72 -19.93
N TYR A 14 -6.08 -10.47 -18.62
CA TYR A 14 -6.94 -9.46 -17.99
C TYR A 14 -6.19 -8.19 -17.57
N LEU A 15 -4.88 -8.27 -17.34
CA LEU A 15 -4.03 -7.15 -16.93
C LEU A 15 -2.73 -7.10 -17.77
N PRO A 16 -2.84 -7.07 -19.11
CA PRO A 16 -1.68 -7.24 -20.02
C PRO A 16 -0.63 -6.11 -19.87
N ASP A 17 -1.05 -4.93 -19.45
CA ASP A 17 -0.17 -3.76 -19.27
C ASP A 17 0.44 -3.67 -17.85
N MET A 18 0.10 -4.61 -16.96
CA MET A 18 0.64 -4.65 -15.61
C MET A 18 2.05 -5.25 -15.62
N GLU A 19 3.00 -4.56 -15.00
CA GLU A 19 4.33 -5.13 -14.75
C GLU A 19 4.20 -6.33 -13.80
N TYR A 20 4.80 -7.47 -14.20
CA TYR A 20 4.66 -8.73 -13.51
C TYR A 20 5.96 -9.53 -13.60
N GLU A 21 6.53 -9.87 -12.44
CA GLU A 21 7.80 -10.59 -12.35
C GLU A 21 7.63 -12.00 -11.75
N LYS A 22 8.39 -12.95 -12.32
CA LYS A 22 8.55 -14.31 -11.79
C LYS A 22 9.85 -14.40 -11.01
N ASP A 23 9.80 -15.04 -9.85
CA ASP A 23 10.94 -15.21 -8.96
C ASP A 23 11.68 -13.87 -8.70
N ALA A 24 10.89 -12.82 -8.40
CA ALA A 24 11.36 -11.45 -8.24
C ALA A 24 12.30 -11.32 -7.03
N PRO A 25 13.52 -10.79 -7.20
CA PRO A 25 14.51 -10.68 -6.11
C PRO A 25 14.12 -9.59 -5.11
N LEU A 26 13.60 -9.97 -3.94
CA LEU A 26 13.05 -9.03 -2.94
C LEU A 26 14.09 -8.11 -2.32
N ASP A 27 15.39 -8.47 -2.35
CA ASP A 27 16.48 -7.60 -1.96
C ASP A 27 16.53 -6.26 -2.72
N ARG A 28 16.01 -6.24 -3.96
CA ARG A 28 15.90 -5.03 -4.78
C ARG A 28 14.73 -4.13 -4.38
N TYR A 29 13.76 -4.68 -3.65
CA TYR A 29 12.50 -4.02 -3.29
C TYR A 29 12.41 -3.67 -1.80
N THR A 30 13.47 -3.91 -1.04
CA THR A 30 13.57 -3.55 0.37
C THR A 30 14.74 -2.61 0.65
N SER A 31 14.59 -1.72 1.62
CA SER A 31 15.66 -0.81 2.02
C SER A 31 16.82 -1.54 2.71
N PHE A 32 16.57 -2.68 3.32
CA PHE A 32 17.61 -3.53 3.92
C PHE A 32 18.45 -4.27 2.89
N ARG A 33 17.94 -4.38 1.63
CA ARG A 33 18.59 -5.13 0.54
C ARG A 33 18.89 -6.58 0.91
N ILE A 34 17.97 -7.20 1.62
CA ILE A 34 18.00 -8.59 2.08
C ILE A 34 16.66 -9.24 1.70
N GLY A 35 16.70 -10.51 1.31
CA GLY A 35 15.55 -11.33 0.98
C GLY A 35 15.74 -12.09 -0.33
N GLY A 36 15.34 -13.35 -0.32
CA GLY A 36 15.29 -14.20 -1.51
C GLY A 36 14.12 -13.83 -2.44
N PRO A 37 13.82 -14.67 -3.44
CA PRO A 37 12.83 -14.36 -4.44
C PRO A 37 11.39 -14.47 -3.92
N ALA A 38 10.50 -13.60 -4.41
CA ALA A 38 9.06 -13.83 -4.37
C ALA A 38 8.65 -14.72 -5.54
N ARG A 39 7.80 -15.74 -5.30
CA ARG A 39 7.33 -16.62 -6.37
C ARG A 39 6.71 -15.83 -7.52
N ARG A 40 5.92 -14.79 -7.19
CA ARG A 40 5.36 -13.82 -8.15
C ARG A 40 5.33 -12.45 -7.53
N MET A 41 5.60 -11.43 -8.34
CA MET A 41 5.49 -10.03 -7.94
C MET A 41 4.75 -9.24 -9.01
N ALA A 42 3.78 -8.44 -8.60
CA ALA A 42 2.92 -7.66 -9.47
C ALA A 42 2.91 -6.20 -9.06
N PHE A 43 2.81 -5.31 -10.05
CA PHE A 43 2.86 -3.86 -9.88
C PHE A 43 1.61 -3.21 -10.47
N PRO A 44 0.46 -3.28 -9.78
CA PRO A 44 -0.76 -2.63 -10.25
C PRO A 44 -0.57 -1.11 -10.28
N ARG A 45 -1.20 -0.47 -11.29
CA ARG A 45 -1.15 0.98 -11.49
C ARG A 45 -2.42 1.70 -11.08
N SER A 46 -3.44 0.96 -10.65
CA SER A 46 -4.69 1.51 -10.14
C SER A 46 -5.28 0.62 -9.06
N GLY A 47 -6.16 1.20 -8.23
CA GLY A 47 -6.90 0.46 -7.22
C GLY A 47 -7.76 -0.66 -7.83
N GLU A 48 -8.39 -0.41 -8.99
CA GLU A 48 -9.20 -1.40 -9.70
C GLU A 48 -8.37 -2.61 -10.14
N ALA A 49 -7.19 -2.38 -10.75
CA ALA A 49 -6.28 -3.45 -11.13
C ALA A 49 -5.80 -4.26 -9.90
N ALA A 50 -5.51 -3.56 -8.80
CA ALA A 50 -5.11 -4.20 -7.56
C ALA A 50 -6.23 -5.06 -6.95
N VAL A 51 -7.47 -4.54 -6.94
CA VAL A 51 -8.67 -5.27 -6.47
C VAL A 51 -8.91 -6.53 -7.31
N LEU A 52 -8.89 -6.42 -8.64
CA LEU A 52 -9.05 -7.54 -9.54
C LEU A 52 -7.98 -8.62 -9.30
N LEU A 53 -6.72 -8.21 -9.21
CA LEU A 53 -5.59 -9.11 -8.98
C LEU A 53 -5.70 -9.85 -7.63
N VAL A 54 -5.98 -9.11 -6.54
CA VAL A 54 -6.11 -9.70 -5.21
C VAL A 54 -7.27 -10.67 -5.15
N SER A 55 -8.44 -10.29 -5.68
CA SER A 55 -9.64 -11.12 -5.66
C SER A 55 -9.38 -12.44 -6.39
N HIS A 56 -8.82 -12.39 -7.60
CA HIS A 56 -8.52 -13.61 -8.35
C HIS A 56 -7.42 -14.46 -7.68
N ALA A 57 -6.38 -13.84 -7.14
CA ALA A 57 -5.34 -14.56 -6.40
C ALA A 57 -5.90 -15.33 -5.20
N LEU A 58 -6.86 -14.73 -4.47
CA LEU A 58 -7.53 -15.37 -3.35
C LEU A 58 -8.40 -16.56 -3.79
N GLU A 59 -9.12 -16.45 -4.93
CA GLU A 59 -9.89 -17.55 -5.52
C GLU A 59 -8.99 -18.74 -5.86
N LEU A 60 -7.74 -18.49 -6.28
CA LEU A 60 -6.74 -19.52 -6.54
C LEU A 60 -6.08 -20.07 -5.27
N GLY A 61 -6.49 -19.61 -4.07
CA GLY A 61 -5.92 -20.00 -2.78
C GLY A 61 -4.55 -19.37 -2.50
N ALA A 62 -4.11 -18.40 -3.28
CA ALA A 62 -2.92 -17.63 -2.97
C ALA A 62 -3.17 -16.73 -1.76
N ARG A 63 -2.08 -16.40 -1.04
CA ARG A 63 -2.13 -15.44 0.08
C ARG A 63 -1.25 -14.25 -0.28
N PRO A 64 -1.80 -13.21 -0.92
CA PRO A 64 -1.04 -12.03 -1.32
C PRO A 64 -0.34 -11.38 -0.11
N PHE A 65 0.83 -10.79 -0.37
CA PHE A 65 1.51 -9.90 0.56
C PHE A 65 1.63 -8.53 -0.09
N VAL A 66 1.15 -7.49 0.57
CA VAL A 66 1.21 -6.13 0.07
C VAL A 66 2.51 -5.47 0.51
N LEU A 67 3.28 -4.97 -0.46
CA LEU A 67 4.54 -4.30 -0.26
C LEU A 67 4.44 -2.85 -0.75
N GLY A 68 4.71 -1.90 0.14
CA GLY A 68 4.94 -0.50 -0.22
C GLY A 68 6.39 -0.27 -0.64
N ASN A 69 7.03 0.75 -0.06
CA ASN A 69 8.44 1.06 -0.33
C ASN A 69 9.46 0.09 0.31
N GLY A 70 9.01 -0.97 0.97
CA GLY A 70 9.89 -1.98 1.56
C GLY A 70 10.82 -1.46 2.67
N THR A 71 10.44 -0.39 3.37
CA THR A 71 11.30 0.29 4.37
C THR A 71 11.22 -0.30 5.77
N ASN A 72 10.21 -1.13 6.04
CA ASN A 72 9.98 -1.76 7.34
C ASN A 72 9.65 -3.26 7.21
N VAL A 73 10.26 -3.93 6.25
CA VAL A 73 10.03 -5.35 5.96
C VAL A 73 11.35 -6.06 5.78
N LEU A 74 11.45 -7.25 6.35
CA LEU A 74 12.55 -8.19 6.17
C LEU A 74 12.00 -9.50 5.61
N PHE A 75 12.53 -9.94 4.48
CA PHE A 75 12.18 -11.22 3.87
C PHE A 75 13.28 -12.26 4.14
N PRO A 76 12.90 -13.55 4.24
CA PRO A 76 13.87 -14.64 4.40
C PRO A 76 14.72 -14.83 3.14
N ASP A 77 15.95 -15.34 3.31
CA ASP A 77 16.89 -15.59 2.21
C ASP A 77 16.38 -16.67 1.25
N GLU A 78 15.58 -17.62 1.74
CA GLU A 78 14.93 -18.65 0.93
C GLU A 78 13.83 -18.09 0.01
N GLY A 79 13.42 -16.84 0.23
CA GLY A 79 12.32 -16.20 -0.48
C GLY A 79 10.95 -16.57 0.08
N VAL A 80 9.90 -16.22 -0.68
CA VAL A 80 8.52 -16.47 -0.28
C VAL A 80 7.69 -17.09 -1.42
N GLU A 81 6.98 -18.16 -1.12
CA GLU A 81 6.02 -18.84 -2.01
C GLU A 81 4.68 -18.08 -2.04
N ARG A 82 4.73 -16.77 -2.31
CA ARG A 82 3.57 -15.88 -2.29
C ARG A 82 3.54 -15.00 -3.53
N LEU A 83 2.36 -14.44 -3.80
CA LEU A 83 2.22 -13.25 -4.63
C LEU A 83 2.57 -12.03 -3.77
N VAL A 84 3.56 -11.25 -4.18
CA VAL A 84 3.86 -9.94 -3.61
C VAL A 84 3.24 -8.87 -4.52
N ILE A 85 2.41 -8.00 -3.96
CA ILE A 85 1.79 -6.88 -4.66
C ILE A 85 2.51 -5.60 -4.25
N CYS A 86 3.31 -5.07 -5.15
CA CYS A 86 4.06 -3.83 -4.93
C CYS A 86 3.22 -2.63 -5.36
N THR A 87 2.91 -1.76 -4.43
CA THR A 87 2.03 -0.61 -4.67
C THR A 87 2.75 0.63 -5.20
N ARG A 88 4.05 0.56 -5.51
CA ARG A 88 4.89 1.70 -5.91
C ARG A 88 4.33 2.53 -7.08
N ASP A 89 3.64 1.86 -8.02
CA ASP A 89 3.11 2.49 -9.23
C ASP A 89 1.73 3.14 -9.00
N MET A 90 1.12 2.88 -7.84
CA MET A 90 -0.09 3.56 -7.36
C MET A 90 0.34 4.77 -6.50
N ALA A 91 0.86 5.80 -7.14
CA ALA A 91 1.53 6.92 -6.47
C ALA A 91 0.92 8.30 -6.80
N GLY A 92 -0.35 8.34 -7.16
CA GLY A 92 -1.10 9.57 -7.38
C GLY A 92 -1.24 10.39 -6.09
N VAL A 93 -1.20 11.72 -6.22
CA VAL A 93 -1.50 12.68 -5.15
C VAL A 93 -2.26 13.85 -5.78
N ALA A 94 -3.40 14.19 -5.24
CA ALA A 94 -4.27 15.25 -5.74
C ALA A 94 -4.92 16.01 -4.58
N ALA A 95 -5.48 17.19 -4.87
CA ALA A 95 -6.36 17.86 -3.93
C ALA A 95 -7.60 16.98 -3.69
N GLY A 96 -8.05 16.89 -2.46
CA GLY A 96 -9.24 16.18 -2.07
C GLY A 96 -10.53 16.86 -2.56
N ALA A 97 -11.66 16.22 -2.36
CA ALA A 97 -12.97 16.76 -2.73
C ALA A 97 -13.38 17.95 -1.86
N VAL A 98 -12.89 18.00 -0.64
CA VAL A 98 -13.11 19.10 0.32
C VAL A 98 -11.87 19.99 0.36
N ALA A 99 -12.08 21.29 0.51
CA ALA A 99 -10.98 22.25 0.66
C ALA A 99 -10.15 21.93 1.92
N GLY A 100 -8.83 21.88 1.79
CA GLY A 100 -7.93 21.51 2.88
C GLY A 100 -7.61 20.00 2.92
N GLU A 101 -8.21 19.18 2.07
CA GLU A 101 -7.95 17.74 2.00
C GLU A 101 -7.01 17.37 0.84
N ILE A 102 -6.30 16.28 1.01
CA ILE A 102 -5.44 15.66 -0.01
C ILE A 102 -5.85 14.20 -0.15
N THR A 103 -6.16 13.78 -1.38
CA THR A 103 -6.35 12.38 -1.75
C THR A 103 -5.04 11.83 -2.29
N ALA A 104 -4.59 10.70 -1.76
CA ALA A 104 -3.37 10.07 -2.22
C ALA A 104 -3.49 8.55 -2.29
N GLU A 105 -2.87 7.95 -3.31
CA GLU A 105 -2.79 6.50 -3.47
C GLU A 105 -1.76 5.89 -2.52
N CYS A 106 -1.98 4.65 -2.15
CA CYS A 106 -1.22 3.93 -1.11
C CYS A 106 0.28 3.80 -1.38
N GLY A 107 0.71 3.81 -2.63
CA GLY A 107 2.13 3.75 -3.02
C GLY A 107 2.81 5.12 -3.03
N ALA A 108 2.08 6.23 -2.89
CA ALA A 108 2.67 7.56 -2.84
C ALA A 108 3.64 7.67 -1.66
N SER A 109 4.84 8.22 -1.89
CA SER A 109 5.79 8.43 -0.80
C SER A 109 5.31 9.56 0.13
N LEU A 110 5.53 9.40 1.42
CA LEU A 110 5.17 10.43 2.41
C LEU A 110 5.82 11.77 2.11
N ALA A 111 7.07 11.78 1.65
CA ALA A 111 7.76 13.00 1.23
C ALA A 111 7.04 13.72 0.07
N LYS A 112 6.52 12.95 -0.93
CA LYS A 112 5.74 13.51 -2.03
C LYS A 112 4.46 14.17 -1.54
N ILE A 113 3.75 13.52 -0.62
CA ILE A 113 2.50 14.03 -0.04
C ILE A 113 2.77 15.29 0.77
N ALA A 114 3.78 15.29 1.64
CA ALA A 114 4.17 16.47 2.44
C ALA A 114 4.58 17.66 1.57
N VAL A 115 5.32 17.43 0.48
CA VAL A 115 5.68 18.50 -0.48
C VAL A 115 4.44 19.01 -1.24
N PHE A 116 3.49 18.14 -1.55
CA PHE A 116 2.21 18.55 -2.16
C PHE A 116 1.42 19.44 -1.18
N ALA A 117 1.29 19.04 0.10
CA ALA A 117 0.64 19.84 1.15
C ALA A 117 1.28 21.22 1.29
N GLN A 118 2.61 21.27 1.38
CA GLN A 118 3.34 22.53 1.45
C GLN A 118 3.02 23.46 0.28
N LYS A 119 3.01 22.94 -0.96
CA LYS A 119 2.68 23.73 -2.16
C LYS A 119 1.24 24.19 -2.20
N ALA A 120 0.34 23.44 -1.59
CA ALA A 120 -1.07 23.81 -1.43
C ALA A 120 -1.34 24.75 -0.25
N GLY A 121 -0.32 25.08 0.55
CA GLY A 121 -0.46 25.92 1.74
C GLY A 121 -1.12 25.22 2.92
N LEU A 122 -1.07 23.89 2.95
CA LEU A 122 -1.63 23.06 4.02
C LEU A 122 -0.52 22.69 5.03
N SER A 123 -0.88 22.62 6.32
CA SER A 123 -0.02 22.19 7.40
C SER A 123 -0.44 20.82 7.96
N GLY A 124 0.26 20.30 8.96
CA GLY A 124 -0.07 19.03 9.63
C GLY A 124 0.68 17.80 9.09
N LEU A 125 1.22 17.84 7.88
CA LEU A 125 1.99 16.74 7.26
C LEU A 125 3.52 16.91 7.31
N GLU A 126 4.03 17.89 8.06
CA GLU A 126 5.46 18.18 8.18
C GLU A 126 6.25 17.01 8.75
N PHE A 127 5.66 16.30 9.72
CA PHE A 127 6.27 15.12 10.34
C PHE A 127 6.53 13.99 9.32
N ALA A 128 5.69 13.90 8.30
CA ALA A 128 5.72 12.83 7.32
C ALA A 128 6.88 12.95 6.32
N HIS A 129 7.38 14.18 6.06
CA HIS A 129 8.41 14.43 5.06
C HIS A 129 9.69 13.61 5.28
N GLY A 130 10.10 13.43 6.53
CA GLY A 130 11.33 12.72 6.92
C GLY A 130 11.15 11.20 7.08
N ILE A 131 9.94 10.69 7.00
CA ILE A 131 9.69 9.25 7.18
C ILE A 131 9.85 8.54 5.83
N PRO A 132 10.83 7.62 5.68
CA PRO A 132 10.94 6.83 4.47
C PRO A 132 9.80 5.81 4.42
N GLY A 133 8.95 5.87 3.41
CA GLY A 133 7.83 4.94 3.29
C GLY A 133 6.78 5.40 2.30
N SER A 134 5.83 4.51 2.04
CA SER A 134 4.62 4.78 1.27
C SER A 134 3.44 5.07 2.22
N LEU A 135 2.44 5.78 1.71
CA LEU A 135 1.23 6.10 2.46
C LEU A 135 0.57 4.85 3.05
N GLY A 136 0.37 3.79 2.24
CA GLY A 136 -0.25 2.56 2.73
C GLY A 136 0.49 1.92 3.89
N GLY A 137 1.83 1.86 3.82
CA GLY A 137 2.65 1.37 4.93
C GLY A 137 2.59 2.28 6.16
N ALA A 138 2.55 3.60 5.95
CA ALA A 138 2.46 4.57 7.02
C ALA A 138 1.11 4.50 7.76
N VAL A 139 0.00 4.40 7.02
CA VAL A 139 -1.35 4.23 7.59
C VAL A 139 -1.43 2.91 8.35
N CYS A 140 -0.95 1.81 7.75
CA CYS A 140 -0.95 0.50 8.40
C CYS A 140 -0.24 0.53 9.76
N MET A 141 0.91 1.19 9.85
CA MET A 141 1.75 1.24 11.05
C MET A 141 1.52 2.48 11.92
N ASN A 142 0.51 3.30 11.64
CA ASN A 142 0.36 4.61 12.29
C ASN A 142 1.71 5.33 12.40
N ALA A 143 2.39 5.51 11.27
CA ALA A 143 3.74 6.07 11.26
C ALA A 143 3.74 7.49 11.84
N GLY A 144 4.74 7.78 12.65
CA GLY A 144 4.88 9.08 13.28
C GLY A 144 6.33 9.47 13.55
N ALA A 145 6.58 10.76 13.59
CA ALA A 145 7.86 11.37 13.92
C ALA A 145 7.65 12.79 14.46
N TYR A 146 8.56 13.28 15.29
CA TYR A 146 8.56 14.66 15.79
C TYR A 146 7.25 15.12 16.44
N GLY A 147 6.50 14.20 17.05
CA GLY A 147 5.24 14.49 17.73
C GLY A 147 3.99 14.44 16.84
N GLY A 148 4.14 14.23 15.52
CA GLY A 148 3.04 13.97 14.61
C GLY A 148 2.93 12.50 14.24
N GLU A 149 1.73 12.03 13.91
CA GLU A 149 1.46 10.66 13.46
C GLU A 149 0.25 10.60 12.52
N MET A 150 0.10 9.49 11.76
CA MET A 150 -0.96 9.35 10.77
C MET A 150 -2.37 9.48 11.35
N ALA A 151 -2.59 9.01 12.59
CA ALA A 151 -3.88 9.14 13.28
C ALA A 151 -4.39 10.59 13.38
N GLN A 152 -3.51 11.58 13.37
CA GLN A 152 -3.89 12.99 13.50
C GLN A 152 -4.38 13.62 12.19
N VAL A 153 -4.02 13.04 11.05
CA VAL A 153 -4.25 13.63 9.73
C VAL A 153 -5.14 12.78 8.80
N VAL A 154 -5.22 11.47 9.03
CA VAL A 154 -6.05 10.57 8.21
C VAL A 154 -7.52 10.78 8.50
N LYS A 155 -8.31 11.13 7.48
CA LYS A 155 -9.77 11.28 7.55
C LYS A 155 -10.49 10.00 7.12
N GLU A 156 -10.13 9.48 5.97
CA GLU A 156 -10.73 8.28 5.39
C GLU A 156 -9.67 7.40 4.73
N VAL A 157 -9.96 6.11 4.69
CA VAL A 157 -9.10 5.11 4.04
C VAL A 157 -9.97 4.15 3.27
N THR A 158 -9.68 3.95 1.98
CA THR A 158 -10.35 2.92 1.18
C THR A 158 -9.49 1.67 1.14
N VAL A 159 -10.08 0.56 1.54
CA VAL A 159 -9.41 -0.72 1.78
C VAL A 159 -10.17 -1.86 1.11
N LEU A 160 -9.45 -2.80 0.51
CA LEU A 160 -10.01 -4.09 0.10
C LEU A 160 -9.80 -5.11 1.21
N PHE A 161 -10.88 -5.60 1.77
CA PHE A 161 -10.91 -6.76 2.66
C PHE A 161 -11.18 -8.02 1.83
N PRO A 162 -10.41 -9.11 2.02
CA PRO A 162 -10.58 -10.35 1.23
C PRO A 162 -12.00 -10.94 1.28
N GLU A 163 -12.67 -10.83 2.44
CA GLU A 163 -13.98 -11.44 2.66
C GLU A 163 -15.14 -10.46 2.42
N ASP A 164 -14.89 -9.17 2.58
CA ASP A 164 -15.93 -8.14 2.62
C ASP A 164 -15.92 -7.18 1.43
N GLY A 165 -14.93 -7.29 0.55
CA GLY A 165 -14.75 -6.38 -0.59
C GLY A 165 -14.17 -5.01 -0.20
N VAL A 166 -14.40 -4.03 -1.07
CA VAL A 166 -13.90 -2.65 -0.87
C VAL A 166 -14.77 -1.90 0.13
N LYS A 167 -14.13 -1.30 1.14
CA LYS A 167 -14.78 -0.45 2.15
C LYS A 167 -14.00 0.84 2.33
N THR A 168 -14.72 1.93 2.61
CA THR A 168 -14.13 3.18 3.10
C THR A 168 -14.34 3.24 4.62
N LEU A 169 -13.25 3.43 5.34
CA LEU A 169 -13.21 3.54 6.79
C LEU A 169 -12.81 4.96 7.17
N SER A 170 -13.47 5.51 8.19
CA SER A 170 -13.05 6.76 8.81
C SER A 170 -11.75 6.59 9.61
N GLY A 171 -11.08 7.71 9.93
CA GLY A 171 -9.91 7.69 10.81
C GLY A 171 -10.18 7.05 12.18
N GLU A 172 -11.39 7.20 12.72
CA GLU A 172 -11.80 6.57 13.98
C GLU A 172 -11.91 5.04 13.85
N GLU A 173 -12.50 4.54 12.76
CA GLU A 173 -12.64 3.10 12.49
C GLU A 173 -11.28 2.43 12.23
N MET A 174 -10.26 3.19 11.87
CA MET A 174 -8.90 2.68 11.72
C MET A 174 -8.26 2.22 13.03
N ALA A 175 -8.84 2.56 14.19
CA ALA A 175 -8.40 2.14 15.51
C ALA A 175 -6.88 2.34 15.74
N PHE A 176 -6.36 3.51 15.35
CA PHE A 176 -4.94 3.82 15.45
C PHE A 176 -4.44 3.76 16.89
N SER A 177 -3.28 3.16 17.07
CA SER A 177 -2.50 3.20 18.31
C SER A 177 -1.01 3.16 18.01
N TYR A 178 -0.15 3.08 19.03
CA TYR A 178 1.29 3.09 18.81
C TYR A 178 1.73 1.95 17.88
N ARG A 179 2.25 2.32 16.69
CA ARG A 179 2.71 1.39 15.64
C ARG A 179 1.66 0.38 15.20
N HIS A 180 0.39 0.76 15.24
CA HIS A 180 -0.73 -0.13 14.98
C HIS A 180 -1.91 0.60 14.33
N SER A 181 -2.64 -0.13 13.48
CA SER A 181 -3.98 0.21 13.00
C SER A 181 -4.78 -1.06 12.77
N LEU A 182 -6.09 -0.95 12.50
CA LEU A 182 -6.94 -2.08 12.12
C LEU A 182 -6.31 -2.95 11.01
N LEU A 183 -5.55 -2.36 10.10
CA LEU A 183 -4.92 -3.07 8.98
C LEU A 183 -3.79 -4.02 9.40
N THR A 184 -3.22 -3.87 10.59
CA THR A 184 -2.21 -4.80 11.10
C THR A 184 -2.80 -6.15 11.53
N GLU A 185 -4.09 -6.18 11.87
CA GLU A 185 -4.79 -7.38 12.31
C GLU A 185 -5.47 -8.12 11.15
N HIS A 186 -5.75 -7.41 10.07
CA HIS A 186 -6.47 -7.96 8.93
C HIS A 186 -5.60 -7.96 7.67
N PRO A 187 -5.44 -9.11 6.98
CA PRO A 187 -4.76 -9.16 5.69
C PRO A 187 -5.61 -8.43 4.64
N CYS A 188 -5.28 -7.19 4.38
CA CYS A 188 -6.04 -6.31 3.49
C CYS A 188 -5.11 -5.53 2.57
N LEU A 189 -5.68 -4.94 1.53
CA LEU A 189 -5.01 -4.01 0.62
C LEU A 189 -5.60 -2.62 0.80
N LEU A 190 -4.82 -1.69 1.36
CA LEU A 190 -5.12 -0.26 1.29
C LEU A 190 -4.78 0.23 -0.12
N TYR A 191 -5.67 0.99 -0.78
CA TYR A 191 -5.35 1.55 -2.08
C TYR A 191 -5.45 3.08 -2.17
N THR A 192 -6.22 3.74 -1.33
CA THR A 192 -6.22 5.21 -1.25
C THR A 192 -6.53 5.69 0.17
N SER A 193 -6.12 6.88 0.53
CA SER A 193 -6.55 7.56 1.74
C SER A 193 -6.67 9.06 1.53
N ASP A 194 -7.59 9.69 2.24
CA ASP A 194 -7.75 11.13 2.32
C ASP A 194 -7.19 11.64 3.64
N ALA A 195 -6.35 12.65 3.57
CA ALA A 195 -5.81 13.37 4.69
C ALA A 195 -6.33 14.81 4.67
N ALA A 196 -6.80 15.30 5.80
CA ALA A 196 -7.20 16.68 5.94
C ALA A 196 -6.34 17.39 6.97
N ASP A 197 -6.24 18.68 6.80
CA ASP A 197 -5.66 19.61 7.75
C ASP A 197 -6.74 20.60 8.23
N ASP A 198 -6.72 20.90 9.55
CA ASP A 198 -7.54 21.98 10.14
C ASP A 198 -6.76 23.27 10.20
#